data_bb24f095ba7a1241b66565e6b16c1247
#
_entry.id   bb24f095ba7a1241b66565e6b16c1247
#
_cell.length_a   1.000
_cell.length_b   1.000
_cell.length_c   1.000
_cell.angle_alpha   90.00
_cell.angle_beta   90.00
_cell.angle_gamma   90.00
#
_symmetry.space_group_name_H-M   'P 1'
#
loop_
_entity.id
_entity.type
_entity.pdbx_description
1 polymer ?
#
loop_
_entity_poly.entity_id
_entity_poly.type
_entity_poly.pdbx_seq_one_letter_code
_entity_poly.pdbx_strand_id
1 'polypeptide(L)' 'MSDFSFDKEFQGEAILEYGDSDFIILKAGAFVRCAVTNDPIQLDQLRYWNVDEQEAYKDVLVAKQRWIELNSEPGK' A
#
# COMPACT_ATOMS: atom_id res chain seq x y z
N MET A 1 14.30 27.42 -0.57
CA MET A 1 13.26 27.25 -1.56
C MET A 1 13.23 25.88 -2.10
N SER A 2 14.31 25.43 -2.68
CA SER A 2 14.36 24.11 -3.24
C SER A 2 14.08 23.04 -2.19
N ASP A 3 14.33 23.37 -0.95
CA ASP A 3 14.08 22.40 0.13
C ASP A 3 12.64 22.00 0.21
N PHE A 4 11.76 22.92 -0.10
CA PHE A 4 10.34 22.61 -0.01
C PHE A 4 9.91 21.56 -1.01
N SER A 5 10.42 21.67 -2.23
CA SER A 5 10.07 20.67 -3.24
C SER A 5 10.59 19.30 -2.84
N PHE A 6 11.80 19.29 -2.33
CA PHE A 6 12.42 18.05 -1.92
C PHE A 6 11.63 17.41 -0.78
N ASP A 7 11.24 18.20 0.20
CA ASP A 7 10.47 17.67 1.32
C ASP A 7 9.13 17.13 0.87
N LYS A 8 8.49 17.80 -0.06
CA LYS A 8 7.20 17.35 -0.55
C LYS A 8 7.32 15.99 -1.22
N GLU A 9 8.39 15.79 -1.97
CA GLU A 9 8.57 14.50 -2.62
C GLU A 9 8.70 13.37 -1.62
N PHE A 10 9.42 13.61 -0.54
CA PHE A 10 9.59 12.56 0.46
C PHE A 10 8.38 12.39 1.35
N GLN A 11 7.53 13.40 1.44
CA GLN A 11 6.33 13.31 2.25
C GLN A 11 5.11 12.89 1.47
N GLY A 12 5.24 12.79 0.16
CA GLY A 12 4.14 12.38 -0.68
C GLY A 12 3.92 10.87 -0.64
N GLU A 13 3.05 10.43 -1.51
CA GLU A 13 2.71 9.02 -1.59
C GLU A 13 3.79 8.27 -2.35
N ALA A 14 4.27 7.20 -1.75
CA ALA A 14 5.27 6.34 -2.38
C ALA A 14 4.61 5.42 -3.39
N ILE A 15 5.42 4.94 -4.33
CA ILE A 15 4.99 3.89 -5.25
C ILE A 15 5.88 2.69 -4.99
N LEU A 16 5.26 1.56 -4.70
CA LEU A 16 5.95 0.36 -4.31
C LEU A 16 5.63 -0.78 -5.26
N GLU A 17 6.56 -1.70 -5.33
CA GLU A 17 6.31 -3.00 -5.95
C GLU A 17 6.36 -4.05 -4.85
N TYR A 18 5.26 -4.77 -4.65
CA TYR A 18 5.12 -5.70 -3.54
C TYR A 18 5.58 -7.09 -3.94
N GLY A 19 6.44 -7.67 -3.10
CA GLY A 19 6.92 -9.03 -3.29
C GLY A 19 6.40 -9.95 -2.20
N ASP A 20 6.88 -11.18 -2.21
CA ASP A 20 6.38 -12.19 -1.29
C ASP A 20 6.67 -11.85 0.17
N SER A 21 7.84 -11.32 0.46
CA SER A 21 8.20 -11.04 1.84
C SER A 21 8.63 -9.60 2.06
N ASP A 22 8.73 -8.82 1.00
CA ASP A 22 9.19 -7.44 1.12
C ASP A 22 8.72 -6.65 -0.08
N PHE A 23 8.93 -5.35 -0.05
CA PHE A 23 8.56 -4.48 -1.16
C PHE A 23 9.76 -3.67 -1.61
N ILE A 24 9.68 -3.20 -2.86
CA ILE A 24 10.72 -2.36 -3.46
C ILE A 24 10.12 -0.99 -3.69
N ILE A 25 10.87 0.06 -3.36
CA ILE A 25 10.41 1.42 -3.54
C ILE A 25 10.73 1.86 -4.96
N LEU A 26 9.70 2.07 -5.76
CA LEU A 26 9.87 2.57 -7.12
C LEU A 26 9.90 4.08 -7.14
N LYS A 27 9.13 4.72 -6.26
CA LYS A 27 9.14 6.16 -6.11
C LYS A 27 9.10 6.47 -4.63
N ALA A 28 10.04 7.31 -4.17
CA ALA A 28 10.14 7.63 -2.76
C ALA A 28 8.92 8.40 -2.28
N GLY A 29 8.57 8.16 -1.02
CA GLY A 29 7.47 8.83 -0.38
C GLY A 29 7.39 8.40 1.06
N ALA A 30 6.48 9.00 1.82
CA ALA A 30 6.35 8.71 3.24
C ALA A 30 5.30 7.65 3.52
N PHE A 31 4.37 7.43 2.61
CA PHE A 31 3.23 6.55 2.87
C PHE A 31 2.69 5.98 1.57
N VAL A 32 1.87 4.96 1.72
CA VAL A 32 1.01 4.48 0.62
C VAL A 32 -0.42 4.46 1.15
N ARG A 33 -1.38 4.24 0.26
CA ARG A 33 -2.78 4.24 0.66
C ARG A 33 -3.32 2.82 0.68
N CYS A 34 -4.18 2.56 1.66
CA CYS A 34 -4.89 1.30 1.74
C CYS A 34 -5.83 1.17 0.55
N ALA A 35 -5.81 0.02 -0.11
CA ALA A 35 -6.62 -0.17 -1.31
C ALA A 35 -8.11 -0.21 -1.01
N VAL A 36 -8.48 -0.52 0.22
CA VAL A 36 -9.89 -0.67 0.61
C VAL A 36 -10.42 0.61 1.23
N THR A 37 -9.68 1.17 2.20
CA THR A 37 -10.17 2.31 2.98
C THR A 37 -9.61 3.63 2.49
N ASN A 38 -8.56 3.60 1.68
CA ASN A 38 -7.87 4.80 1.20
C ASN A 38 -7.14 5.56 2.30
N ASP A 39 -7.01 4.96 3.47
CA ASP A 39 -6.26 5.58 4.55
C ASP A 39 -4.77 5.53 4.28
N PRO A 40 -4.02 6.54 4.71
CA PRO A 40 -2.57 6.51 4.53
C PRO A 40 -1.94 5.51 5.49
N ILE A 41 -0.92 4.82 4.98
CA ILE A 41 -0.16 3.84 5.74
C ILE A 41 1.29 4.24 5.67
N GLN A 42 1.90 4.54 6.81
CA GLN A 42 3.32 4.85 6.87
C GLN A 42 4.12 3.64 6.42
N LEU A 43 5.18 3.86 5.68
CA LEU A 43 5.94 2.74 5.14
C LEU A 43 6.51 1.85 6.24
N ASP A 44 6.91 2.44 7.38
CA ASP A 44 7.45 1.65 8.47
C ASP A 44 6.37 0.89 9.23
N GLN A 45 5.10 1.14 8.93
CA GLN A 45 3.99 0.42 9.54
C GLN A 45 3.28 -0.48 8.55
N LEU A 46 3.74 -0.51 7.32
CA LEU A 46 3.14 -1.33 6.28
C LEU A 46 3.52 -2.79 6.49
N ARG A 47 2.51 -3.64 6.69
CA ARG A 47 2.74 -5.05 6.98
C ARG A 47 1.91 -6.00 6.11
N TYR A 48 0.83 -5.50 5.52
CA TYR A 48 -0.09 -6.35 4.78
C TYR A 48 -0.27 -5.83 3.36
N TRP A 49 -0.09 -6.71 2.41
CA TRP A 49 -0.27 -6.35 1.01
C TRP A 49 -0.60 -7.60 0.21
N ASN A 50 -1.01 -7.39 -1.04
CA ASN A 50 -1.36 -8.47 -1.96
C ASN A 50 -0.44 -8.38 -3.16
N VAL A 51 0.34 -9.44 -3.40
CA VAL A 51 1.29 -9.46 -4.50
C VAL A 51 0.58 -9.50 -5.85
N ASP A 52 -0.45 -10.30 -5.94
CA ASP A 52 -1.17 -10.46 -7.21
C ASP A 52 -1.86 -9.17 -7.62
N GLU A 53 -2.49 -8.49 -6.66
CA GLU A 53 -3.20 -7.25 -6.94
C GLU A 53 -2.33 -6.03 -6.78
N GLN A 54 -1.14 -6.19 -6.19
CA GLN A 54 -0.21 -5.08 -5.94
C GLN A 54 -0.91 -3.99 -5.14
N GLU A 55 -1.48 -4.37 -4.00
CA GLU A 55 -2.25 -3.49 -3.12
C GLU A 55 -1.73 -3.57 -1.71
N ALA A 56 -1.83 -2.45 -1.00
CA ALA A 56 -1.48 -2.39 0.42
C ALA A 56 -2.75 -2.35 1.26
N TYR A 57 -2.67 -2.86 2.48
CA TYR A 57 -3.79 -2.88 3.41
C TYR A 57 -3.33 -2.34 4.75
N LYS A 58 -4.19 -1.57 5.40
CA LYS A 58 -3.77 -0.89 6.62
C LYS A 58 -3.69 -1.84 7.83
N ASP A 59 -4.47 -2.93 7.82
CA ASP A 59 -4.40 -3.89 8.91
C ASP A 59 -4.89 -5.24 8.43
N VAL A 60 -4.82 -6.22 9.33
CA VAL A 60 -5.14 -7.60 8.97
C VAL A 60 -6.61 -7.79 8.68
N LEU A 61 -7.48 -7.03 9.34
CA LEU A 61 -8.92 -7.16 9.10
C LEU A 61 -9.27 -6.71 7.69
N VAL A 62 -8.70 -5.61 7.26
CA VAL A 62 -8.91 -5.10 5.91
C VAL A 62 -8.35 -6.08 4.89
N ALA A 63 -7.16 -6.61 5.16
CA ALA A 63 -6.54 -7.57 4.26
C ALA A 63 -7.41 -8.81 4.11
N LYS A 64 -7.96 -9.30 5.21
CA LYS A 64 -8.79 -10.48 5.18
C LYS A 64 -10.10 -10.22 4.43
N GLN A 65 -10.69 -9.06 4.67
CA GLN A 65 -11.93 -8.71 3.98
C GLN A 65 -11.71 -8.60 2.48
N ARG A 66 -10.62 -7.99 2.08
CA ARG A 66 -10.31 -7.86 0.65
C ARG A 66 -10.06 -9.23 0.04
N TRP A 67 -9.35 -10.09 0.76
CA TRP A 67 -9.09 -11.44 0.28
C TRP A 67 -10.40 -12.19 0.03
N ILE A 68 -11.36 -12.05 0.95
CA ILE A 68 -12.65 -12.68 0.78
C ILE A 68 -13.36 -12.14 -0.45
N GLU A 69 -13.32 -10.82 -0.64
CA GLU A 69 -13.94 -10.21 -1.81
C GLU A 69 -13.34 -10.73 -3.11
N LEU A 70 -12.02 -10.83 -3.14
CA LEU A 70 -11.34 -11.29 -4.35
C LEU A 70 -11.60 -12.75 -4.66
N ASN A 71 -11.93 -13.54 -3.65
CA ASN A 71 -12.11 -14.97 -3.80
C ASN A 71 -13.57 -15.40 -3.72
N SER A 72 -14.50 -14.47 -3.64
CA SER A 72 -15.94 -14.77 -3.55
C SER A 72 -16.62 -14.32 -4.83
N GLU A 73 -16.37 -15.03 -5.89
CA GLU A 73 -16.94 -14.65 -7.17
C GLU A 73 -18.35 -15.18 -7.31
N PRO A 74 -19.23 -14.37 -7.90
CA PRO A 74 -20.57 -14.86 -8.22
C PRO A 74 -20.48 -16.05 -9.16
N GLY A 75 -21.35 -16.99 -8.94
CA GLY A 75 -21.38 -18.16 -9.81
C GLY A 75 -20.47 -19.27 -9.38
N LYS A 76 -19.81 -19.10 -8.30
CA LYS A 76 -18.92 -20.12 -7.77
C LYS A 76 -19.59 -20.97 -6.74
#